data_25443cb70b094f37be899c60a8413fec
#
_entry.id   25443cb70b094f37be899c60a8413fec
#
_cell.length_a   1.000
_cell.length_b   1.000
_cell.length_c   1.000
_cell.angle_alpha   90.00
_cell.angle_beta   90.00
_cell.angle_gamma   90.00
#
_symmetry.space_group_name_H-M   'P 1'
#
loop_
_entity.id
_entity.type
_entity.pdbx_description
1 polymer ?
#
loop_
_entity_poly.entity_id
_entity_poly.type
_entity_poly.pdbx_seq_one_letter_code
_entity_poly.pdbx_strand_id
1 'polypeptide(L)'
;MKSLHFLLGITCIASLTGCVSSAQVEPNSNLDRARQTLDSLYLNYSVDNSSLLRENYPFDEQHTVTYLASEEQANIPNQFSYLWPYSGTFSAVNALFEATHDKKYKKLLDSRVLPGLEEYFDTQRVPNAYSSYIRTAPASYRFYDYNVWLGIDFTDTYQMTQEQKYLDKAQLIWKFIESGTDSILGGGIYWCEQKKESKNTCSNAPGSVLALKLFKATNDSSYFEKGKKLYEWTQRNLQDSADYLYFDNIRLDGKIGKAKFAYNSGQMMQSAALLYQLTKNPIYLKDAQNIAKECFNYFFTDFTPATNEEAFRMLKKGDIWFTAVMLRGFIELYQIDKDKTYINAFNKSLSYAWDNARDEKGLFNTDLSGKSKDERKWLLTQAAMVEMYARLATIQ
;
A
#
# COMPACT_ATOMS: atom_id res chain seq x y z
N MET A 1 -57.48 74.51 22.21
CA MET A 1 -57.64 73.16 21.64
C MET A 1 -56.27 72.75 21.08
N LYS A 2 -55.64 71.74 21.74
CA LYS A 2 -54.24 71.35 21.52
C LYS A 2 -54.17 70.31 20.43
N SER A 3 -53.43 70.57 19.35
CA SER A 3 -53.13 69.58 18.31
C SER A 3 -51.90 68.77 18.68
N LEU A 4 -52.04 67.48 18.65
CA LEU A 4 -51.02 66.50 18.94
C LEU A 4 -50.36 66.02 17.64
N HIS A 5 -49.06 66.28 17.44
CA HIS A 5 -48.30 65.79 16.30
C HIS A 5 -47.69 64.41 16.64
N PHE A 6 -48.05 63.38 15.84
CA PHE A 6 -47.41 62.06 15.92
C PHE A 6 -46.24 62.02 14.95
N LEU A 7 -45.02 61.82 15.48
CA LEU A 7 -43.82 61.51 14.68
C LEU A 7 -43.75 60.00 14.52
N LEU A 8 -43.80 59.54 13.25
CA LEU A 8 -43.42 58.15 12.90
C LEU A 8 -41.94 58.06 12.73
N GLY A 9 -41.28 57.32 13.64
CA GLY A 9 -39.91 56.92 13.48
C GLY A 9 -39.78 55.66 12.61
N ILE A 10 -39.13 55.76 11.47
CA ILE A 10 -38.77 54.60 10.61
C ILE A 10 -37.47 54.05 11.12
N THR A 11 -37.51 52.84 11.71
CA THR A 11 -36.31 52.09 12.13
C THR A 11 -35.86 51.22 10.95
N CYS A 12 -34.77 51.60 10.29
CA CYS A 12 -34.10 50.72 9.30
C CYS A 12 -33.34 49.61 10.05
N ILE A 13 -33.86 48.39 9.96
CA ILE A 13 -33.12 47.19 10.37
C ILE A 13 -32.15 46.82 9.24
N ALA A 14 -30.87 47.09 9.40
CA ALA A 14 -29.82 46.59 8.54
C ALA A 14 -29.57 45.12 8.86
N SER A 15 -30.01 44.22 7.99
CA SER A 15 -29.66 42.78 8.07
C SER A 15 -28.22 42.59 7.64
N LEU A 16 -27.33 42.40 8.59
CA LEU A 16 -25.96 41.91 8.40
C LEU A 16 -26.03 40.41 8.05
N THR A 17 -26.08 40.07 6.77
CA THR A 17 -25.76 38.71 6.32
C THR A 17 -24.26 38.51 6.43
N GLY A 18 -23.82 37.99 7.58
CA GLY A 18 -22.48 37.50 7.76
C GLY A 18 -22.29 36.24 6.89
N CYS A 19 -21.50 36.32 5.81
CA CYS A 19 -20.92 35.16 5.17
C CYS A 19 -20.04 34.47 6.19
N VAL A 20 -20.54 33.39 6.80
CA VAL A 20 -19.70 32.46 7.55
C VAL A 20 -18.87 31.71 6.48
N SER A 21 -17.67 32.19 6.21
CA SER A 21 -16.64 31.43 5.56
C SER A 21 -16.36 30.23 6.47
N SER A 22 -16.76 29.04 6.04
CA SER A 22 -16.29 27.81 6.67
C SER A 22 -14.78 27.74 6.43
N ALA A 23 -14.01 28.21 7.37
CA ALA A 23 -12.58 27.95 7.41
C ALA A 23 -12.43 26.42 7.36
N GLN A 24 -11.92 25.90 6.25
CA GLN A 24 -11.49 24.50 6.19
C GLN A 24 -10.43 24.37 7.30
N VAL A 25 -10.77 23.63 8.34
CA VAL A 25 -9.81 23.27 9.39
C VAL A 25 -8.77 22.41 8.71
N GLU A 26 -7.54 22.91 8.57
CA GLU A 26 -6.43 22.14 8.05
C GLU A 26 -6.30 20.85 8.86
N PRO A 27 -6.20 19.68 8.22
CA PRO A 27 -6.14 18.42 8.93
C PRO A 27 -4.85 18.33 9.74
N ASN A 28 -5.00 18.41 11.04
CA ASN A 28 -3.88 18.39 11.99
C ASN A 28 -3.35 16.98 12.31
N SER A 29 -4.02 15.91 11.85
CA SER A 29 -3.63 14.53 12.17
C SER A 29 -3.41 13.69 10.93
N ASN A 30 -2.55 12.69 11.04
CA ASN A 30 -2.36 11.69 9.98
C ASN A 30 -3.69 10.98 9.63
N LEU A 31 -4.57 10.79 10.61
CA LEU A 31 -5.87 10.17 10.38
C LEU A 31 -6.78 11.03 9.49
N ASP A 32 -6.79 12.35 9.69
CA ASP A 32 -7.59 13.25 8.86
C ASP A 32 -7.01 13.35 7.45
N ARG A 33 -5.69 13.35 7.32
CA ARG A 33 -4.99 13.28 6.03
C ARG A 33 -5.35 12.00 5.27
N ALA A 34 -5.36 10.85 5.95
CA ALA A 34 -5.77 9.58 5.36
C ALA A 34 -7.21 9.63 4.85
N ARG A 35 -8.14 10.17 5.65
CA ARG A 35 -9.56 10.31 5.28
C ARG A 35 -9.75 11.19 4.06
N GLN A 36 -9.17 12.38 4.06
CA GLN A 36 -9.28 13.32 2.94
C GLN A 36 -8.65 12.76 1.67
N THR A 37 -7.52 12.07 1.77
CA THR A 37 -6.89 11.42 0.60
C THR A 37 -7.77 10.29 0.06
N LEU A 38 -8.42 9.50 0.92
CA LEU A 38 -9.37 8.47 0.48
C LEU A 38 -10.59 9.09 -0.22
N ASP A 39 -11.13 10.19 0.32
CA ASP A 39 -12.25 10.90 -0.29
C ASP A 39 -11.86 11.44 -1.68
N SER A 40 -10.68 12.06 -1.80
CA SER A 40 -10.12 12.52 -3.09
C SER A 40 -9.90 11.38 -4.07
N LEU A 41 -9.43 10.22 -3.61
CA LEU A 41 -9.25 9.03 -4.42
C LEU A 41 -10.60 8.59 -5.01
N TYR A 42 -11.62 8.37 -4.20
CA TYR A 42 -12.92 7.93 -4.73
C TYR A 42 -13.60 8.99 -5.59
N LEU A 43 -13.46 10.28 -5.27
CA LEU A 43 -14.00 11.37 -6.08
C LEU A 43 -13.46 11.38 -7.51
N ASN A 44 -12.15 11.11 -7.68
CA ASN A 44 -11.48 11.29 -8.96
C ASN A 44 -11.31 9.99 -9.77
N TYR A 45 -11.33 8.82 -9.14
CA TYR A 45 -11.07 7.54 -9.82
C TYR A 45 -12.32 6.66 -9.97
N SER A 46 -13.46 7.02 -9.38
CA SER A 46 -14.69 6.22 -9.48
C SER A 46 -15.21 6.16 -10.91
N VAL A 47 -15.80 5.01 -11.23
CA VAL A 47 -16.53 4.79 -12.48
C VAL A 47 -18.01 4.66 -12.14
N ASP A 48 -18.88 5.34 -12.89
CA ASP A 48 -20.32 5.33 -12.66
C ASP A 48 -20.89 3.91 -12.72
N ASN A 49 -21.76 3.59 -11.78
CA ASN A 49 -22.42 2.29 -11.66
C ASN A 49 -21.46 1.09 -11.59
N SER A 50 -20.22 1.29 -11.12
CA SER A 50 -19.20 0.25 -10.99
C SER A 50 -18.49 0.32 -9.65
N SER A 51 -18.04 -0.84 -9.16
CA SER A 51 -17.09 -0.93 -8.04
C SER A 51 -15.63 -0.80 -8.48
N LEU A 52 -15.37 -0.86 -9.80
CA LEU A 52 -14.05 -0.67 -10.37
C LEU A 52 -13.64 0.82 -10.35
N LEU A 53 -12.34 1.05 -10.50
CA LEU A 53 -11.75 2.38 -10.50
C LEU A 53 -10.96 2.60 -11.78
N ARG A 54 -10.78 3.88 -12.17
CA ARG A 54 -9.79 4.28 -13.18
C ARG A 54 -8.38 4.10 -12.62
N GLU A 55 -7.43 3.91 -13.51
CA GLU A 55 -6.04 3.72 -13.08
C GLU A 55 -5.31 5.04 -12.88
N ASN A 56 -5.62 6.03 -13.72
CA ASN A 56 -4.97 7.33 -13.71
C ASN A 56 -5.99 8.48 -13.68
N TYR A 57 -5.58 9.61 -13.14
CA TYR A 57 -6.32 10.85 -13.20
C TYR A 57 -5.41 11.97 -13.77
N PRO A 58 -5.87 12.79 -14.75
CA PRO A 58 -7.15 12.61 -15.48
C PRO A 58 -7.18 11.30 -16.26
N PHE A 59 -8.37 10.75 -16.48
CA PHE A 59 -8.57 9.56 -17.31
C PHE A 59 -8.30 9.88 -18.77
N ASP A 60 -7.61 8.97 -19.44
CA ASP A 60 -7.29 9.06 -20.87
C ASP A 60 -7.53 7.68 -21.51
N GLU A 61 -8.48 7.62 -22.42
CA GLU A 61 -8.88 6.37 -23.11
C GLU A 61 -7.76 5.77 -23.97
N GLN A 62 -6.74 6.57 -24.35
CA GLN A 62 -5.62 6.13 -25.17
C GLN A 62 -4.37 5.78 -24.35
N HIS A 63 -4.40 6.03 -23.03
CA HIS A 63 -3.25 5.76 -22.20
C HIS A 63 -3.00 4.27 -22.02
N THR A 64 -1.76 3.85 -22.22
CA THR A 64 -1.27 2.50 -21.95
C THR A 64 -0.30 2.52 -20.79
N VAL A 65 -0.36 1.51 -19.93
CA VAL A 65 0.56 1.38 -18.81
C VAL A 65 1.88 0.75 -19.25
N THR A 66 2.97 1.08 -18.55
CA THR A 66 4.34 0.67 -18.92
C THR A 66 4.92 -0.44 -18.04
N TYR A 67 4.22 -0.86 -16.99
CA TYR A 67 4.71 -1.84 -16.01
C TYR A 67 4.26 -3.28 -16.26
N LEU A 68 3.48 -3.53 -17.31
CA LEU A 68 2.98 -4.89 -17.61
C LEU A 68 4.09 -5.78 -18.15
N ALA A 69 4.15 -7.00 -17.62
CA ALA A 69 5.10 -8.02 -18.09
C ALA A 69 4.69 -8.68 -19.43
N SER A 70 3.44 -8.48 -19.86
CA SER A 70 2.92 -9.01 -21.14
C SER A 70 3.06 -7.97 -22.22
N GLU A 71 3.86 -8.28 -23.24
CA GLU A 71 3.97 -7.44 -24.46
C GLU A 71 2.62 -7.34 -25.20
N GLU A 72 1.80 -8.38 -25.14
CA GLU A 72 0.47 -8.43 -25.75
C GLU A 72 -0.52 -7.44 -25.10
N GLN A 73 -0.36 -7.17 -23.80
CA GLN A 73 -1.22 -6.25 -23.04
C GLN A 73 -0.63 -4.85 -22.94
N ALA A 74 0.68 -4.69 -23.06
CA ALA A 74 1.39 -3.43 -22.84
C ALA A 74 0.94 -2.28 -23.75
N ASN A 75 0.37 -2.60 -24.91
CA ASN A 75 -0.07 -1.63 -25.92
C ASN A 75 -1.61 -1.48 -25.98
N ILE A 76 -2.35 -2.09 -25.07
CA ILE A 76 -3.81 -2.02 -25.03
C ILE A 76 -4.22 -1.04 -23.93
N PRO A 77 -4.91 0.08 -24.29
CA PRO A 77 -5.46 1.00 -23.29
C PRO A 77 -6.44 0.28 -22.36
N ASN A 78 -6.37 0.58 -21.08
CA ASN A 78 -7.24 -0.02 -20.08
C ASN A 78 -8.31 0.96 -19.58
N GLN A 79 -9.57 0.54 -19.64
CA GLN A 79 -10.69 1.32 -19.13
C GLN A 79 -10.74 1.33 -17.60
N PHE A 80 -10.29 0.26 -16.97
CA PHE A 80 -10.25 0.10 -15.52
C PHE A 80 -8.82 -0.12 -15.07
N SER A 81 -8.57 0.16 -13.82
CA SER A 81 -7.29 -0.15 -13.19
C SER A 81 -6.95 -1.63 -13.34
N TYR A 82 -5.66 -1.95 -13.53
CA TYR A 82 -5.16 -3.31 -13.33
C TYR A 82 -5.26 -3.71 -11.86
N LEU A 83 -5.13 -5.00 -11.60
CA LEU A 83 -5.25 -5.57 -10.25
C LEU A 83 -4.30 -4.93 -9.24
N TRP A 84 -3.03 -4.74 -9.61
CA TRP A 84 -2.05 -4.20 -8.68
C TRP A 84 -2.43 -2.79 -8.18
N PRO A 85 -2.68 -1.79 -9.02
CA PRO A 85 -3.14 -0.50 -8.51
C PRO A 85 -4.50 -0.58 -7.78
N TYR A 86 -5.41 -1.43 -8.24
CA TYR A 86 -6.70 -1.61 -7.55
C TYR A 86 -6.51 -2.19 -6.14
N SER A 87 -5.61 -3.17 -5.97
CA SER A 87 -5.35 -3.82 -4.68
C SER A 87 -4.84 -2.84 -3.61
N GLY A 88 -4.17 -1.76 -4.02
CA GLY A 88 -3.77 -0.69 -3.11
C GLY A 88 -4.95 -0.07 -2.36
N THR A 89 -6.14 -0.03 -2.96
CA THR A 89 -7.35 0.48 -2.27
C THR A 89 -7.80 -0.45 -1.15
N PHE A 90 -7.58 -1.76 -1.29
CA PHE A 90 -7.86 -2.71 -0.22
C PHE A 90 -6.93 -2.46 0.98
N SER A 91 -5.63 -2.34 0.74
CA SER A 91 -4.65 -2.01 1.79
C SER A 91 -4.97 -0.66 2.47
N ALA A 92 -5.35 0.36 1.69
CA ALA A 92 -5.69 1.68 2.18
C ALA A 92 -6.92 1.67 3.11
N VAL A 93 -8.00 1.01 2.69
CA VAL A 93 -9.23 0.94 3.50
C VAL A 93 -9.04 0.04 4.72
N ASN A 94 -8.26 -1.05 4.60
CA ASN A 94 -7.85 -1.89 5.73
C ASN A 94 -7.08 -1.08 6.78
N ALA A 95 -6.10 -0.29 6.37
CA ALA A 95 -5.32 0.55 7.28
C ALA A 95 -6.19 1.57 8.01
N LEU A 96 -7.16 2.19 7.34
CA LEU A 96 -8.13 3.08 7.97
C LEU A 96 -9.07 2.34 8.93
N PHE A 97 -9.47 1.11 8.59
CA PHE A 97 -10.28 0.30 9.48
C PHE A 97 -9.48 -0.08 10.74
N GLU A 98 -8.24 -0.50 10.58
CA GLU A 98 -7.32 -0.81 11.68
C GLU A 98 -7.11 0.41 12.61
N ALA A 99 -6.87 1.59 12.02
CA ALA A 99 -6.59 2.82 12.79
C ALA A 99 -7.81 3.37 13.54
N THR A 100 -9.03 3.08 13.09
CA THR A 100 -10.24 3.74 13.62
C THR A 100 -11.22 2.80 14.27
N HIS A 101 -11.21 1.52 13.92
CA HIS A 101 -12.26 0.53 14.20
C HIS A 101 -13.67 0.98 13.78
N ASP A 102 -13.76 2.00 12.89
CA ASP A 102 -15.03 2.54 12.42
C ASP A 102 -15.66 1.59 11.37
N LYS A 103 -16.84 1.09 11.70
CA LYS A 103 -17.61 0.15 10.85
C LYS A 103 -17.88 0.67 9.44
N LYS A 104 -17.79 1.98 9.21
CA LYS A 104 -17.95 2.54 7.85
C LYS A 104 -16.88 2.03 6.88
N TYR A 105 -15.63 1.82 7.34
CA TYR A 105 -14.56 1.27 6.49
C TYR A 105 -14.76 -0.23 6.23
N LYS A 106 -15.22 -0.99 7.22
CA LYS A 106 -15.66 -2.38 6.96
C LYS A 106 -16.80 -2.43 5.94
N LYS A 107 -17.80 -1.55 6.07
CA LYS A 107 -18.88 -1.44 5.09
C LYS A 107 -18.33 -1.08 3.71
N LEU A 108 -17.38 -0.17 3.61
CA LEU A 108 -16.73 0.21 2.34
C LEU A 108 -15.97 -0.98 1.72
N LEU A 109 -15.26 -1.77 2.54
CA LEU A 109 -14.64 -3.01 2.09
C LEU A 109 -15.68 -3.96 1.48
N ASP A 110 -16.71 -4.30 2.24
CA ASP A 110 -17.69 -5.31 1.84
C ASP A 110 -18.60 -4.87 0.67
N SER A 111 -18.92 -3.56 0.57
CA SER A 111 -19.89 -3.06 -0.43
C SER A 111 -19.26 -2.50 -1.70
N ARG A 112 -17.96 -2.23 -1.71
CA ARG A 112 -17.31 -1.62 -2.87
C ARG A 112 -15.95 -2.23 -3.20
N VAL A 113 -15.01 -2.27 -2.25
CA VAL A 113 -13.64 -2.73 -2.53
C VAL A 113 -13.64 -4.20 -2.95
N LEU A 114 -14.24 -5.08 -2.15
CA LEU A 114 -14.26 -6.51 -2.43
C LEU A 114 -15.13 -6.88 -3.65
N PRO A 115 -16.32 -6.30 -3.87
CA PRO A 115 -17.04 -6.51 -5.13
C PRO A 115 -16.25 -6.12 -6.37
N GLY A 116 -15.52 -5.01 -6.34
CA GLY A 116 -14.62 -4.63 -7.45
C GLY A 116 -13.43 -5.57 -7.59
N LEU A 117 -12.87 -6.06 -6.47
CA LEU A 117 -11.78 -7.05 -6.49
C LEU A 117 -12.22 -8.37 -7.13
N GLU A 118 -13.46 -8.83 -6.87
CA GLU A 118 -14.00 -10.05 -7.47
C GLU A 118 -14.10 -10.00 -9.00
N GLU A 119 -14.08 -8.81 -9.63
CA GLU A 119 -14.03 -8.70 -11.09
C GLU A 119 -12.69 -9.20 -11.68
N TYR A 120 -11.64 -9.32 -10.87
CA TYR A 120 -10.34 -9.87 -11.27
C TYR A 120 -10.20 -11.36 -10.93
N PHE A 121 -11.20 -11.96 -10.25
CA PHE A 121 -11.09 -13.33 -9.74
C PHE A 121 -11.31 -14.34 -10.87
N ASP A 122 -10.25 -15.11 -11.17
CA ASP A 122 -10.22 -16.12 -12.23
C ASP A 122 -10.51 -17.51 -11.66
N THR A 123 -11.63 -18.08 -12.08
CA THR A 123 -12.06 -19.44 -11.77
C THR A 123 -11.89 -20.41 -12.93
N GLN A 124 -11.37 -19.94 -14.07
CA GLN A 124 -11.16 -20.79 -15.25
C GLN A 124 -9.89 -21.64 -15.13
N ARG A 125 -8.91 -21.15 -14.40
CA ARG A 125 -7.61 -21.81 -14.19
C ARG A 125 -7.48 -22.26 -12.73
N VAL A 126 -6.88 -23.44 -12.53
CA VAL A 126 -6.70 -24.06 -11.19
C VAL A 126 -5.23 -23.98 -10.78
N PRO A 127 -4.92 -23.59 -9.53
CA PRO A 127 -5.83 -23.10 -8.47
C PRO A 127 -6.48 -21.77 -8.85
N ASN A 128 -7.69 -21.50 -8.30
CA ASN A 128 -8.34 -20.22 -8.49
C ASN A 128 -7.47 -19.09 -7.90
N ALA A 129 -7.39 -17.96 -8.60
CA ALA A 129 -6.56 -16.82 -8.19
C ALA A 129 -7.04 -15.52 -8.86
N TYR A 130 -6.45 -14.40 -8.51
CA TYR A 130 -6.72 -13.12 -9.14
C TYR A 130 -5.80 -12.92 -10.33
N SER A 131 -6.39 -12.56 -11.48
CA SER A 131 -5.69 -12.19 -12.71
C SER A 131 -5.29 -10.73 -12.69
N SER A 132 -4.30 -10.34 -13.52
CA SER A 132 -3.83 -8.95 -13.57
C SER A 132 -4.87 -7.97 -14.12
N TYR A 133 -5.89 -8.44 -14.85
CA TYR A 133 -6.98 -7.61 -15.36
C TYR A 133 -8.33 -8.31 -15.18
N ILE A 134 -9.43 -7.57 -15.41
CA ILE A 134 -10.80 -8.02 -15.16
C ILE A 134 -11.17 -9.24 -16.00
N ARG A 135 -11.97 -10.13 -15.44
CA ARG A 135 -12.37 -11.42 -16.04
C ARG A 135 -13.25 -11.31 -17.28
N THR A 136 -13.87 -10.14 -17.54
CA THR A 136 -14.66 -9.87 -18.74
C THR A 136 -13.80 -9.47 -19.94
N ALA A 137 -12.52 -9.16 -19.73
CA ALA A 137 -11.53 -8.94 -20.78
C ALA A 137 -10.86 -10.28 -21.19
N PRO A 138 -10.06 -10.31 -22.28
CA PRO A 138 -9.23 -11.46 -22.60
C PRO A 138 -8.36 -11.90 -21.42
N ALA A 139 -8.12 -13.22 -21.30
CA ALA A 139 -7.38 -13.79 -20.19
C ALA A 139 -6.01 -13.13 -20.00
N SER A 140 -5.78 -12.61 -18.83
CA SER A 140 -4.54 -11.94 -18.45
C SER A 140 -3.63 -12.82 -17.58
N TYR A 141 -2.39 -12.41 -17.38
CA TYR A 141 -1.43 -13.14 -16.58
C TYR A 141 -1.84 -13.12 -15.09
N ARG A 142 -1.43 -14.18 -14.36
CA ARG A 142 -1.57 -14.25 -12.91
C ARG A 142 -0.20 -14.16 -12.27
N PHE A 143 -0.02 -13.15 -11.43
CA PHE A 143 1.23 -12.90 -10.73
C PHE A 143 1.12 -13.38 -9.29
N TYR A 144 2.14 -14.10 -8.82
CA TYR A 144 2.16 -14.59 -7.45
C TYR A 144 2.26 -13.45 -6.45
N ASP A 145 3.05 -12.40 -6.74
CA ASP A 145 3.17 -11.21 -5.89
C ASP A 145 1.85 -10.42 -5.80
N TYR A 146 1.11 -10.22 -6.91
CA TYR A 146 -0.19 -9.53 -6.85
C TYR A 146 -1.17 -10.25 -5.93
N ASN A 147 -1.17 -11.57 -5.97
CA ASN A 147 -2.03 -12.38 -5.13
C ASN A 147 -1.56 -12.41 -3.67
N VAL A 148 -0.25 -12.42 -3.41
CA VAL A 148 0.26 -12.46 -2.04
C VAL A 148 -0.13 -11.20 -1.24
N TRP A 149 -0.14 -10.02 -1.88
CA TRP A 149 -0.59 -8.78 -1.25
C TRP A 149 -2.04 -8.87 -0.81
N LEU A 150 -2.91 -9.40 -1.67
CA LEU A 150 -4.31 -9.64 -1.33
C LEU A 150 -4.45 -10.64 -0.18
N GLY A 151 -3.66 -11.71 -0.18
CA GLY A 151 -3.64 -12.69 0.91
C GLY A 151 -3.30 -12.06 2.26
N ILE A 152 -2.34 -11.14 2.29
CA ILE A 152 -1.97 -10.37 3.48
C ILE A 152 -3.15 -9.51 3.94
N ASP A 153 -3.76 -8.74 3.03
CA ASP A 153 -4.88 -7.86 3.37
C ASP A 153 -6.12 -8.64 3.84
N PHE A 154 -6.44 -9.78 3.23
CA PHE A 154 -7.51 -10.67 3.70
C PHE A 154 -7.21 -11.25 5.10
N THR A 155 -5.95 -11.62 5.36
CA THR A 155 -5.56 -12.13 6.69
C THR A 155 -5.67 -11.05 7.75
N ASP A 156 -5.24 -9.82 7.43
CA ASP A 156 -5.36 -8.67 8.33
C ASP A 156 -6.83 -8.32 8.60
N THR A 157 -7.68 -8.35 7.56
CA THR A 157 -9.13 -8.16 7.74
C THR A 157 -9.73 -9.24 8.66
N TYR A 158 -9.32 -10.52 8.50
CA TYR A 158 -9.75 -11.59 9.38
C TYR A 158 -9.31 -11.33 10.84
N GLN A 159 -8.06 -10.91 11.06
CA GLN A 159 -7.58 -10.62 12.42
C GLN A 159 -8.38 -9.52 13.10
N MET A 160 -8.82 -8.51 12.36
CA MET A 160 -9.64 -7.41 12.88
C MET A 160 -11.12 -7.81 13.12
N THR A 161 -11.69 -8.68 12.28
CA THR A 161 -13.14 -8.94 12.25
C THR A 161 -13.54 -10.28 12.79
N GLN A 162 -12.66 -11.29 12.75
CA GLN A 162 -12.89 -12.70 13.03
C GLN A 162 -13.95 -13.34 12.09
N GLU A 163 -14.24 -12.71 10.94
CA GLU A 163 -15.16 -13.25 9.96
C GLU A 163 -14.48 -14.27 9.05
N GLN A 164 -14.92 -15.52 9.12
CA GLN A 164 -14.31 -16.68 8.45
C GLN A 164 -14.12 -16.48 6.93
N LYS A 165 -15.04 -15.78 6.26
CA LYS A 165 -14.95 -15.50 4.81
C LYS A 165 -13.63 -14.89 4.37
N TYR A 166 -13.00 -14.06 5.20
CA TYR A 166 -11.70 -13.44 4.88
C TYR A 166 -10.55 -14.43 5.03
N LEU A 167 -10.58 -15.26 6.07
CA LEU A 167 -9.59 -16.32 6.23
C LEU A 167 -9.67 -17.35 5.11
N ASP A 168 -10.89 -17.78 4.73
CA ASP A 168 -11.11 -18.71 3.62
C ASP A 168 -10.50 -18.17 2.31
N LYS A 169 -10.68 -16.87 2.05
CA LYS A 169 -10.11 -16.22 0.86
C LYS A 169 -8.58 -16.17 0.95
N ALA A 170 -8.01 -15.81 2.10
CA ALA A 170 -6.55 -15.80 2.30
C ALA A 170 -5.95 -17.21 2.11
N GLN A 171 -6.59 -18.25 2.63
CA GLN A 171 -6.14 -19.63 2.45
C GLN A 171 -6.30 -20.12 1.00
N LEU A 172 -7.34 -19.68 0.29
CA LEU A 172 -7.49 -19.95 -1.14
C LEU A 172 -6.33 -19.33 -1.93
N ILE A 173 -6.01 -18.08 -1.64
CA ILE A 173 -4.87 -17.39 -2.26
C ILE A 173 -3.56 -18.12 -1.92
N TRP A 174 -3.38 -18.56 -0.68
CA TRP A 174 -2.18 -19.31 -0.30
C TRP A 174 -1.97 -20.56 -1.14
N LYS A 175 -3.05 -21.30 -1.48
CA LYS A 175 -2.95 -22.48 -2.38
C LYS A 175 -2.40 -22.10 -3.75
N PHE A 176 -2.78 -20.94 -4.27
CA PHE A 176 -2.20 -20.44 -5.51
C PHE A 176 -0.71 -20.07 -5.33
N ILE A 177 -0.34 -19.38 -4.25
CA ILE A 177 1.06 -19.04 -3.96
C ILE A 177 1.94 -20.30 -3.87
N GLU A 178 1.47 -21.34 -3.20
CA GLU A 178 2.19 -22.62 -3.12
C GLU A 178 2.40 -23.28 -4.48
N SER A 179 1.45 -23.16 -5.40
CA SER A 179 1.59 -23.71 -6.76
C SER A 179 2.71 -23.07 -7.57
N GLY A 180 3.19 -21.91 -7.11
CA GLY A 180 4.33 -21.19 -7.70
C GLY A 180 5.69 -21.61 -7.16
N THR A 181 5.79 -22.72 -6.42
CA THR A 181 7.05 -23.24 -5.86
C THR A 181 7.49 -24.52 -6.53
N ASP A 182 8.78 -24.74 -6.61
CA ASP A 182 9.41 -26.01 -7.00
C ASP A 182 10.81 -26.16 -6.37
N SER A 183 11.56 -27.16 -6.77
CA SER A 183 12.91 -27.42 -6.25
C SER A 183 14.03 -26.64 -6.97
N ILE A 184 13.74 -25.95 -8.05
CA ILE A 184 14.73 -25.18 -8.82
C ILE A 184 15.26 -24.04 -7.93
N LEU A 185 16.56 -23.83 -7.93
CA LEU A 185 17.25 -22.89 -7.03
C LEU A 185 17.04 -23.20 -5.53
N GLY A 186 16.69 -24.44 -5.20
CA GLY A 186 16.48 -24.88 -3.82
C GLY A 186 15.17 -24.38 -3.19
N GLY A 187 14.16 -24.02 -3.99
CA GLY A 187 12.87 -23.52 -3.51
C GLY A 187 12.53 -22.14 -4.06
N GLY A 188 11.66 -21.42 -3.33
CA GLY A 188 11.20 -20.07 -3.68
C GLY A 188 10.04 -20.04 -4.66
N ILE A 189 9.33 -18.92 -4.65
CA ILE A 189 8.12 -18.66 -5.45
C ILE A 189 8.51 -17.93 -6.72
N TYR A 190 7.96 -18.35 -7.86
CA TYR A 190 8.07 -17.63 -9.12
C TYR A 190 7.36 -16.26 -9.07
N TRP A 191 7.68 -15.37 -10.00
CA TRP A 191 6.99 -14.10 -10.12
C TRP A 191 5.65 -14.22 -10.84
N CYS A 192 5.64 -14.90 -12.01
CA CYS A 192 4.48 -15.02 -12.88
C CYS A 192 4.20 -16.49 -13.20
N GLU A 193 2.92 -16.89 -13.15
CA GLU A 193 2.49 -18.26 -13.45
C GLU A 193 2.77 -18.66 -14.89
N GLN A 194 2.51 -17.74 -15.84
CA GLN A 194 2.67 -17.98 -17.28
C GLN A 194 4.12 -17.80 -17.76
N LYS A 195 4.98 -17.15 -16.95
CA LYS A 195 6.39 -16.89 -17.26
C LYS A 195 7.27 -17.28 -16.07
N LYS A 196 7.57 -18.58 -15.95
CA LYS A 196 8.43 -19.11 -14.88
C LYS A 196 9.90 -18.93 -15.21
N GLU A 197 10.35 -17.67 -15.36
CA GLU A 197 11.71 -17.33 -15.78
C GLU A 197 12.60 -16.88 -14.62
N SER A 198 11.98 -16.40 -13.53
CA SER A 198 12.68 -15.90 -12.36
C SER A 198 11.89 -16.10 -11.08
N LYS A 199 12.59 -16.10 -9.95
CA LYS A 199 12.04 -16.06 -8.60
C LYS A 199 12.41 -14.72 -7.97
N ASN A 200 11.38 -13.92 -7.64
CA ASN A 200 11.56 -12.53 -7.28
C ASN A 200 11.37 -12.31 -5.78
N THR A 201 12.09 -11.36 -5.21
CA THR A 201 11.94 -10.96 -3.80
C THR A 201 10.51 -10.54 -3.51
N CYS A 202 9.85 -9.83 -4.44
CA CYS A 202 8.46 -9.37 -4.29
C CYS A 202 7.40 -10.48 -4.17
N SER A 203 7.73 -11.72 -4.58
CA SER A 203 6.86 -12.89 -4.34
C SER A 203 7.24 -13.60 -3.03
N ASN A 204 8.53 -13.73 -2.76
CA ASN A 204 9.07 -14.57 -1.69
C ASN A 204 9.02 -13.88 -0.31
N ALA A 205 9.44 -12.63 -0.22
CA ALA A 205 9.42 -11.87 1.04
C ALA A 205 7.98 -11.69 1.57
N PRO A 206 7.03 -11.15 0.79
CA PRO A 206 5.64 -11.08 1.24
C PRO A 206 4.99 -12.47 1.36
N GLY A 207 5.43 -13.48 0.61
CA GLY A 207 5.04 -14.88 0.80
C GLY A 207 5.38 -15.39 2.20
N SER A 208 6.57 -15.04 2.71
CA SER A 208 6.95 -15.32 4.09
C SER A 208 6.04 -14.58 5.09
N VAL A 209 5.80 -13.28 4.88
CA VAL A 209 4.90 -12.49 5.73
C VAL A 209 3.49 -13.07 5.77
N LEU A 210 2.91 -13.40 4.60
CA LEU A 210 1.58 -14.02 4.52
C LEU A 210 1.52 -15.33 5.30
N ALA A 211 2.49 -16.22 5.11
CA ALA A 211 2.53 -17.49 5.81
C ALA A 211 2.61 -17.31 7.33
N LEU A 212 3.46 -16.39 7.82
CA LEU A 212 3.57 -16.11 9.26
C LEU A 212 2.29 -15.48 9.83
N LYS A 213 1.60 -14.64 9.07
CA LYS A 213 0.30 -14.08 9.46
C LYS A 213 -0.80 -15.16 9.46
N LEU A 214 -0.81 -16.07 8.49
CA LEU A 214 -1.73 -17.23 8.48
C LEU A 214 -1.47 -18.16 9.67
N PHE A 215 -0.20 -18.38 10.05
CA PHE A 215 0.11 -19.08 11.28
C PHE A 215 -0.50 -18.40 12.51
N LYS A 216 -0.34 -17.08 12.64
CA LYS A 216 -0.96 -16.30 13.75
C LYS A 216 -2.48 -16.40 13.74
N ALA A 217 -3.10 -16.50 12.56
CA ALA A 217 -4.55 -16.57 12.41
C ALA A 217 -5.13 -17.97 12.68
N THR A 218 -4.38 -19.04 12.36
CA THR A 218 -4.90 -20.44 12.37
C THR A 218 -4.26 -21.33 13.41
N ASN A 219 -3.08 -20.95 13.92
CA ASN A 219 -2.19 -21.79 14.73
C ASN A 219 -1.73 -23.09 14.02
N ASP A 220 -1.83 -23.16 12.69
CA ASP A 220 -1.32 -24.28 11.89
C ASP A 220 0.19 -24.11 11.65
N SER A 221 1.01 -24.95 12.30
CA SER A 221 2.47 -24.90 12.23
C SER A 221 3.03 -25.06 10.82
N SER A 222 2.27 -25.65 9.90
CA SER A 222 2.73 -25.77 8.51
C SER A 222 2.96 -24.40 7.85
N TYR A 223 2.16 -23.40 8.18
CA TYR A 223 2.37 -22.02 7.70
C TYR A 223 3.65 -21.41 8.29
N PHE A 224 3.93 -21.63 9.57
CA PHE A 224 5.16 -21.16 10.20
C PHE A 224 6.40 -21.71 9.50
N GLU A 225 6.45 -23.02 9.27
CA GLU A 225 7.56 -23.67 8.60
C GLU A 225 7.76 -23.18 7.16
N LYS A 226 6.65 -22.96 6.43
CA LYS A 226 6.69 -22.40 5.06
C LYS A 226 7.17 -20.95 5.05
N GLY A 227 6.67 -20.12 5.97
CA GLY A 227 7.09 -18.73 6.10
C GLY A 227 8.56 -18.60 6.42
N LYS A 228 9.06 -19.41 7.38
CA LYS A 228 10.49 -19.46 7.73
C LYS A 228 11.35 -19.92 6.55
N LYS A 229 10.95 -20.95 5.82
CA LYS A 229 11.68 -21.43 4.63
C LYS A 229 11.76 -20.38 3.54
N LEU A 230 10.69 -19.62 3.28
CA LEU A 230 10.69 -18.53 2.31
C LEU A 230 11.61 -17.39 2.73
N TYR A 231 11.61 -17.02 4.03
CA TYR A 231 12.56 -16.06 4.59
C TYR A 231 14.01 -16.49 4.36
N GLU A 232 14.36 -17.70 4.79
CA GLU A 232 15.72 -18.25 4.69
C GLU A 232 16.16 -18.41 3.22
N TRP A 233 15.24 -18.80 2.33
CA TRP A 233 15.52 -18.91 0.91
C TRP A 233 15.82 -17.53 0.31
N THR A 234 14.99 -16.54 0.62
CA THR A 234 15.14 -15.17 0.10
C THR A 234 16.44 -14.54 0.61
N GLN A 235 16.73 -14.70 1.89
CA GLN A 235 17.98 -14.22 2.49
C GLN A 235 19.20 -14.82 1.80
N ARG A 236 19.25 -16.13 1.66
CA ARG A 236 20.40 -16.84 1.07
C ARG A 236 20.64 -16.49 -0.40
N ASN A 237 19.58 -16.30 -1.19
CA ASN A 237 19.69 -16.15 -2.64
C ASN A 237 19.69 -14.69 -3.10
N LEU A 238 19.09 -13.77 -2.34
CA LEU A 238 18.78 -12.41 -2.82
C LEU A 238 19.26 -11.29 -1.89
N GLN A 239 19.80 -11.58 -0.69
CA GLN A 239 20.37 -10.53 0.14
C GLN A 239 21.73 -10.08 -0.39
N ASP A 240 21.95 -8.78 -0.49
CA ASP A 240 23.26 -8.19 -0.71
C ASP A 240 24.05 -8.17 0.60
N SER A 241 25.15 -8.92 0.65
CA SER A 241 26.01 -8.98 1.84
C SER A 241 26.71 -7.66 2.16
N ALA A 242 26.75 -6.72 1.22
CA ALA A 242 27.42 -5.43 1.41
C ALA A 242 26.58 -4.46 2.27
N ASP A 243 25.24 -4.54 2.19
CA ASP A 243 24.35 -3.56 2.82
C ASP A 243 23.04 -4.15 3.36
N TYR A 244 22.92 -5.47 3.49
CA TYR A 244 21.74 -6.18 4.00
C TYR A 244 20.44 -5.95 3.20
N LEU A 245 20.44 -5.15 2.11
CA LEU A 245 19.29 -4.94 1.26
C LEU A 245 19.09 -6.11 0.30
N TYR A 246 17.92 -6.15 -0.34
CA TYR A 246 17.57 -7.30 -1.19
C TYR A 246 17.51 -6.90 -2.65
N PHE A 247 18.15 -7.72 -3.48
CA PHE A 247 18.08 -7.68 -4.94
C PHE A 247 16.67 -8.04 -5.42
N ASP A 248 16.33 -7.63 -6.63
CA ASP A 248 15.00 -7.84 -7.19
C ASP A 248 14.68 -9.31 -7.44
N ASN A 249 15.54 -10.04 -8.16
CA ASN A 249 15.24 -11.39 -8.59
C ASN A 249 16.50 -12.23 -8.85
N ILE A 250 16.27 -13.54 -8.94
CA ILE A 250 17.23 -14.51 -9.49
C ILE A 250 16.58 -15.28 -10.63
N ARG A 251 17.23 -15.31 -11.80
CA ARG A 251 16.83 -16.10 -12.95
C ARG A 251 17.17 -17.57 -12.73
N LEU A 252 16.53 -18.47 -13.52
CA LEU A 252 16.76 -19.91 -13.37
C LEU A 252 18.18 -20.35 -13.75
N ASP A 253 18.92 -19.53 -14.48
CA ASP A 253 20.35 -19.71 -14.78
C ASP A 253 21.28 -19.23 -13.62
N GLY A 254 20.70 -18.75 -12.53
CA GLY A 254 21.43 -18.22 -11.37
C GLY A 254 21.83 -16.75 -11.48
N LYS A 255 21.50 -16.07 -12.58
CA LYS A 255 21.82 -14.65 -12.76
C LYS A 255 20.91 -13.77 -11.90
N ILE A 256 21.52 -12.88 -11.11
CA ILE A 256 20.80 -11.99 -10.18
C ILE A 256 20.53 -10.64 -10.86
N GLY A 257 19.26 -10.20 -10.80
CA GLY A 257 18.82 -8.86 -11.12
C GLY A 257 19.04 -7.95 -9.90
N LYS A 258 20.07 -7.08 -9.97
CA LYS A 258 20.62 -6.35 -8.81
C LYS A 258 19.88 -5.05 -8.44
N ALA A 259 18.73 -4.74 -9.06
CA ALA A 259 17.91 -3.62 -8.65
C ALA A 259 17.47 -3.80 -7.17
N LYS A 260 17.38 -2.70 -6.43
CA LYS A 260 16.94 -2.69 -5.03
C LYS A 260 15.70 -1.82 -4.91
N PHE A 261 14.61 -2.42 -4.47
CA PHE A 261 13.33 -1.74 -4.27
C PHE A 261 12.93 -1.74 -2.80
N ALA A 262 12.31 -0.64 -2.36
CA ALA A 262 11.98 -0.41 -0.96
C ALA A 262 11.06 -1.52 -0.39
N TYR A 263 10.07 -1.96 -1.15
CA TYR A 263 9.13 -3.00 -0.73
C TYR A 263 9.79 -4.36 -0.49
N ASN A 264 10.82 -4.71 -1.28
CA ASN A 264 11.55 -5.98 -1.13
C ASN A 264 12.24 -6.08 0.24
N SER A 265 13.06 -5.08 0.56
CA SER A 265 13.76 -5.04 1.84
C SER A 265 12.81 -4.77 3.00
N GLY A 266 11.77 -3.95 2.80
CA GLY A 266 10.73 -3.70 3.79
C GLY A 266 9.96 -4.96 4.20
N GLN A 267 9.65 -5.86 3.25
CA GLN A 267 8.98 -7.12 3.56
C GLN A 267 9.90 -8.15 4.22
N MET A 268 11.18 -8.16 3.88
CA MET A 268 12.15 -8.98 4.60
C MET A 268 12.36 -8.48 6.04
N MET A 269 12.36 -7.17 6.27
CA MET A 269 12.36 -6.56 7.61
C MET A 269 11.11 -6.99 8.40
N GLN A 270 9.91 -6.91 7.77
CA GLN A 270 8.66 -7.33 8.41
C GLN A 270 8.67 -8.83 8.74
N SER A 271 9.14 -9.67 7.82
CA SER A 271 9.25 -11.11 8.04
C SER A 271 10.18 -11.44 9.18
N ALA A 272 11.36 -10.80 9.25
CA ALA A 272 12.31 -10.97 10.35
C ALA A 272 11.70 -10.53 11.70
N ALA A 273 11.00 -9.39 11.75
CA ALA A 273 10.32 -8.92 12.94
C ALA A 273 9.24 -9.91 13.42
N LEU A 274 8.43 -10.45 12.50
CA LEU A 274 7.42 -11.48 12.80
C LEU A 274 8.07 -12.77 13.31
N LEU A 275 9.16 -13.23 12.69
CA LEU A 275 9.90 -14.41 13.15
C LEU A 275 10.46 -14.21 14.57
N TYR A 276 10.98 -13.02 14.89
CA TYR A 276 11.39 -12.70 16.25
C TYR A 276 10.22 -12.72 17.23
N GLN A 277 9.08 -12.12 16.86
CA GLN A 277 7.87 -12.14 17.72
C GLN A 277 7.44 -13.57 18.06
N LEU A 278 7.52 -14.49 17.09
CA LEU A 278 7.07 -15.86 17.23
C LEU A 278 8.08 -16.77 17.93
N THR A 279 9.41 -16.59 17.68
CA THR A 279 10.44 -17.50 18.16
C THR A 279 11.26 -16.96 19.33
N LYS A 280 11.28 -15.64 19.53
CA LYS A 280 12.19 -14.92 20.45
C LYS A 280 13.68 -15.13 20.14
N ASN A 281 14.01 -15.66 18.97
CA ASN A 281 15.40 -15.82 18.57
C ASN A 281 15.99 -14.45 18.15
N PRO A 282 17.03 -13.95 18.88
CA PRO A 282 17.58 -12.61 18.70
C PRO A 282 18.20 -12.36 17.32
N ILE A 283 18.52 -13.43 16.57
CA ILE A 283 19.09 -13.29 15.23
C ILE A 283 18.11 -12.55 14.29
N TYR A 284 16.83 -12.86 14.39
CA TYR A 284 15.80 -12.21 13.55
C TYR A 284 15.60 -10.73 13.90
N LEU A 285 15.69 -10.38 15.19
CA LEU A 285 15.63 -8.97 15.59
C LEU A 285 16.83 -8.20 15.04
N LYS A 286 18.03 -8.77 15.16
CA LYS A 286 19.23 -8.16 14.61
C LYS A 286 19.18 -8.00 13.09
N ASP A 287 18.65 -9.00 12.38
CA ASP A 287 18.44 -8.93 10.93
C ASP A 287 17.47 -7.79 10.58
N ALA A 288 16.30 -7.70 11.26
CA ALA A 288 15.34 -6.63 11.04
C ALA A 288 15.96 -5.24 11.27
N GLN A 289 16.75 -5.07 12.32
CA GLN A 289 17.42 -3.80 12.64
C GLN A 289 18.52 -3.44 11.63
N ASN A 290 19.29 -4.42 11.14
CA ASN A 290 20.27 -4.18 10.08
C ASN A 290 19.58 -3.73 8.79
N ILE A 291 18.52 -4.44 8.37
CA ILE A 291 17.75 -4.08 7.18
C ILE A 291 17.12 -2.68 7.35
N ALA A 292 16.55 -2.38 8.51
CA ALA A 292 15.96 -1.08 8.81
C ALA A 292 16.96 0.06 8.65
N LYS A 293 18.14 -0.08 9.24
CA LYS A 293 19.22 0.91 9.13
C LYS A 293 19.62 1.15 7.67
N GLU A 294 19.80 0.10 6.91
CA GLU A 294 20.22 0.23 5.52
C GLU A 294 19.08 0.70 4.60
N CYS A 295 17.81 0.33 4.86
CA CYS A 295 16.67 0.95 4.21
C CYS A 295 16.63 2.46 4.44
N PHE A 296 16.89 2.91 5.66
CA PHE A 296 16.93 4.33 5.98
C PHE A 296 18.08 5.06 5.28
N ASN A 297 19.24 4.43 5.19
CA ASN A 297 20.39 4.99 4.47
C ASN A 297 20.13 5.08 2.95
N TYR A 298 19.55 4.04 2.37
CA TYR A 298 19.41 3.90 0.92
C TYR A 298 18.19 4.61 0.34
N PHE A 299 17.01 4.51 1.00
CA PHE A 299 15.74 5.04 0.48
C PHE A 299 15.36 6.42 1.01
N PHE A 300 16.16 7.00 1.90
CA PHE A 300 16.02 8.39 2.34
C PHE A 300 17.22 9.21 1.88
N THR A 301 17.05 10.52 1.82
CA THR A 301 18.10 11.48 1.47
C THR A 301 18.03 12.69 2.38
N ASP A 302 19.13 13.39 2.55
CA ASP A 302 19.13 14.68 3.21
C ASP A 302 18.35 15.68 2.37
N PHE A 303 17.46 16.40 2.99
CA PHE A 303 16.58 17.36 2.35
C PHE A 303 16.52 18.64 3.17
N THR A 304 16.74 19.75 2.48
CA THR A 304 16.58 21.09 3.05
C THR A 304 15.39 21.76 2.36
N PRO A 305 14.30 22.07 3.08
CA PRO A 305 13.19 22.83 2.56
C PRO A 305 13.62 24.18 2.01
N ALA A 306 12.87 24.72 1.02
CA ALA A 306 13.11 26.08 0.51
C ALA A 306 12.73 27.17 1.52
N THR A 307 11.88 26.83 2.48
CA THR A 307 11.55 27.61 3.67
C THR A 307 12.66 27.47 4.71
N ASN A 308 12.79 28.42 5.65
CA ASN A 308 13.83 28.39 6.70
C ASN A 308 13.62 27.25 7.74
N GLU A 309 13.03 26.14 7.35
CA GLU A 309 12.84 24.96 8.19
C GLU A 309 14.12 24.14 8.30
N GLU A 310 14.25 23.38 9.40
CA GLU A 310 15.39 22.50 9.60
C GLU A 310 15.46 21.39 8.54
N ALA A 311 16.69 21.08 8.09
CA ALA A 311 16.94 19.94 7.24
C ALA A 311 16.54 18.62 7.90
N PHE A 312 16.02 17.66 7.12
CA PHE A 312 15.62 16.36 7.62
C PHE A 312 15.87 15.25 6.59
N ARG A 313 15.74 13.99 7.02
CA ARG A 313 15.81 12.83 6.12
C ARG A 313 14.47 12.65 5.44
N MET A 314 14.42 12.84 4.10
CA MET A 314 13.23 12.73 3.28
C MET A 314 13.26 11.44 2.46
N LEU A 315 12.09 10.84 2.26
CA LEU A 315 11.90 9.74 1.32
C LEU A 315 12.33 10.15 -0.09
N LYS A 316 13.16 9.34 -0.72
CA LYS A 316 13.58 9.56 -2.11
C LYS A 316 12.39 9.43 -3.05
N LYS A 317 12.44 10.15 -4.17
CA LYS A 317 11.51 9.97 -5.27
C LYS A 317 11.55 8.54 -5.77
N GLY A 318 10.38 7.93 -5.97
CA GLY A 318 10.22 6.56 -6.43
C GLY A 318 8.76 6.14 -6.41
N ASP A 319 8.53 4.85 -6.51
CA ASP A 319 7.19 4.29 -6.34
C ASP A 319 6.74 4.42 -4.89
N ILE A 320 5.65 5.18 -4.69
CA ILE A 320 5.13 5.50 -3.35
C ILE A 320 4.55 4.25 -2.67
N TRP A 321 3.99 3.32 -3.44
CA TRP A 321 3.49 2.07 -2.88
C TRP A 321 4.62 1.19 -2.35
N PHE A 322 5.77 1.15 -3.04
CA PHE A 322 6.96 0.45 -2.51
C PHE A 322 7.39 1.04 -1.16
N THR A 323 7.26 2.34 -1.01
CA THR A 323 7.55 3.04 0.24
C THR A 323 6.52 2.72 1.32
N ALA A 324 5.23 2.62 0.98
CA ALA A 324 4.18 2.23 1.93
C ALA A 324 4.39 0.80 2.45
N VAL A 325 4.77 -0.12 1.57
CA VAL A 325 5.11 -1.49 1.96
C VAL A 325 6.37 -1.54 2.84
N MET A 326 7.37 -0.72 2.57
CA MET A 326 8.54 -0.60 3.45
C MET A 326 8.15 -0.09 4.85
N LEU A 327 7.22 0.85 4.94
CA LEU A 327 6.70 1.35 6.22
C LEU A 327 6.08 0.23 7.07
N ARG A 328 5.41 -0.76 6.46
CA ARG A 328 4.87 -1.93 7.20
C ARG A 328 5.97 -2.64 8.00
N GLY A 329 7.16 -2.81 7.40
CA GLY A 329 8.32 -3.40 8.07
C GLY A 329 8.82 -2.55 9.23
N PHE A 330 8.95 -1.24 9.04
CA PHE A 330 9.36 -0.33 10.10
C PHE A 330 8.37 -0.29 11.27
N ILE A 331 7.07 -0.36 10.99
CA ILE A 331 6.04 -0.42 12.04
C ILE A 331 6.13 -1.73 12.84
N GLU A 332 6.29 -2.87 12.13
CA GLU A 332 6.45 -4.17 12.80
C GLU A 332 7.68 -4.19 13.72
N LEU A 333 8.81 -3.64 13.26
CA LEU A 333 10.03 -3.52 14.06
C LEU A 333 9.83 -2.56 15.25
N TYR A 334 9.20 -1.39 15.02
CA TYR A 334 8.91 -0.42 16.08
C TYR A 334 8.05 -1.00 17.21
N GLN A 335 7.14 -1.93 16.91
CA GLN A 335 6.37 -2.61 17.96
C GLN A 335 7.27 -3.40 18.93
N ILE A 336 8.46 -3.80 18.47
CA ILE A 336 9.42 -4.59 19.24
C ILE A 336 10.43 -3.71 19.98
N ASP A 337 11.13 -2.83 19.27
CA ASP A 337 12.29 -2.09 19.81
C ASP A 337 11.95 -0.65 20.25
N LYS A 338 10.78 -0.13 19.85
CA LYS A 338 10.31 1.22 20.19
C LYS A 338 11.18 2.35 19.66
N ASP A 339 12.07 2.09 18.71
CA ASP A 339 12.87 3.13 18.07
C ASP A 339 12.00 3.98 17.11
N LYS A 340 11.76 5.23 17.47
CA LYS A 340 10.96 6.20 16.70
C LYS A 340 11.73 6.87 15.55
N THR A 341 13.03 6.63 15.41
CA THR A 341 13.89 7.32 14.44
C THR A 341 13.31 7.25 13.03
N TYR A 342 12.99 6.04 12.57
CA TYR A 342 12.48 5.81 11.22
C TYR A 342 11.05 6.30 11.04
N ILE A 343 10.21 6.06 12.05
CA ILE A 343 8.80 6.52 12.07
C ILE A 343 8.73 8.06 12.00
N ASN A 344 9.60 8.75 12.73
CA ASN A 344 9.68 10.20 12.71
C ASN A 344 10.11 10.74 11.33
N ALA A 345 11.01 10.04 10.64
CA ALA A 345 11.42 10.42 9.29
C ALA A 345 10.29 10.26 8.26
N PHE A 346 9.49 9.17 8.38
CA PHE A 346 8.27 9.02 7.59
C PHE A 346 7.28 10.14 7.89
N ASN A 347 6.99 10.42 9.16
CA ASN A 347 6.08 11.49 9.56
C ASN A 347 6.51 12.85 9.01
N LYS A 348 7.79 13.20 9.10
CA LYS A 348 8.32 14.46 8.52
C LYS A 348 8.16 14.49 7.01
N SER A 349 8.54 13.42 6.31
CA SER A 349 8.40 13.32 4.85
C SER A 349 6.93 13.48 4.40
N LEU A 350 6.01 12.78 5.06
CA LEU A 350 4.59 12.81 4.69
C LEU A 350 3.91 14.11 5.10
N SER A 351 4.31 14.72 6.23
CA SER A 351 3.82 16.06 6.60
C SER A 351 4.25 17.09 5.56
N TYR A 352 5.51 17.08 5.16
CA TYR A 352 6.00 17.97 4.10
C TYR A 352 5.26 17.74 2.77
N ALA A 353 5.06 16.48 2.39
CA ALA A 353 4.33 16.11 1.17
C ALA A 353 2.88 16.60 1.17
N TRP A 354 2.23 16.63 2.35
CA TRP A 354 0.87 17.14 2.49
C TRP A 354 0.73 18.58 1.99
N ASP A 355 1.69 19.42 2.32
CA ASP A 355 1.67 20.84 2.00
C ASP A 355 2.29 21.15 0.63
N ASN A 356 3.19 20.29 0.11
CA ASN A 356 4.03 20.63 -1.04
C ASN A 356 3.84 19.70 -2.26
N ALA A 357 3.29 18.50 -2.10
CA ALA A 357 3.26 17.50 -3.16
C ALA A 357 1.84 17.13 -3.64
N ARG A 358 0.81 17.86 -3.21
CA ARG A 358 -0.58 17.67 -3.66
C ARG A 358 -0.99 18.74 -4.68
N ASP A 359 -1.97 18.39 -5.51
CA ASP A 359 -2.67 19.35 -6.38
C ASP A 359 -3.97 19.86 -5.74
N GLU A 360 -4.71 20.71 -6.47
CA GLU A 360 -6.00 21.26 -6.01
C GLU A 360 -7.11 20.21 -5.87
N LYS A 361 -6.93 19.02 -6.44
CA LYS A 361 -7.83 17.88 -6.26
C LYS A 361 -7.49 17.06 -5.01
N GLY A 362 -6.43 17.42 -4.32
CA GLY A 362 -5.92 16.66 -3.17
C GLY A 362 -5.15 15.40 -3.55
N LEU A 363 -4.72 15.28 -4.82
CA LEU A 363 -3.99 14.12 -5.34
C LEU A 363 -2.47 14.35 -5.28
N PHE A 364 -1.74 13.34 -4.81
CA PHE A 364 -0.30 13.40 -4.62
C PHE A 364 0.49 13.12 -5.90
N ASN A 365 1.65 13.78 -5.99
CA ASN A 365 2.72 13.44 -6.93
C ASN A 365 3.59 12.31 -6.35
N THR A 366 4.32 11.62 -7.22
CA THR A 366 5.34 10.63 -6.81
C THR A 366 6.58 11.29 -6.19
N ASP A 367 6.84 12.55 -6.52
CA ASP A 367 7.87 13.37 -5.88
C ASP A 367 7.31 14.07 -4.65
N LEU A 368 7.52 13.48 -3.47
CA LEU A 368 7.04 14.01 -2.19
C LEU A 368 7.67 15.35 -1.80
N SER A 369 8.77 15.75 -2.47
CA SER A 369 9.37 17.08 -2.28
C SER A 369 8.60 18.20 -3.00
N GLY A 370 7.64 17.85 -3.86
CA GLY A 370 6.87 18.80 -4.65
C GLY A 370 7.64 19.50 -5.78
N LYS A 371 8.93 19.17 -5.99
CA LYS A 371 9.77 19.78 -7.03
C LYS A 371 9.36 19.39 -8.44
N SER A 372 8.76 18.21 -8.61
CA SER A 372 8.22 17.78 -9.89
C SER A 372 6.76 17.36 -9.74
N LYS A 373 5.98 17.57 -10.82
CA LYS A 373 4.56 17.23 -10.88
C LYS A 373 4.36 16.11 -11.89
N ASP A 374 3.52 15.15 -11.54
CA ASP A 374 3.11 14.10 -12.47
C ASP A 374 1.94 14.62 -13.33
N GLU A 375 2.02 14.41 -14.64
CA GLU A 375 0.93 14.75 -15.57
C GLU A 375 -0.31 13.91 -15.29
N ARG A 376 -0.11 12.65 -14.96
CA ARG A 376 -1.17 11.70 -14.55
C ARG A 376 -0.90 11.20 -13.14
N LYS A 377 -1.91 11.29 -12.31
CA LYS A 377 -1.85 10.77 -10.94
C LYS A 377 -2.28 9.31 -10.94
N TRP A 378 -1.39 8.45 -10.51
CA TRP A 378 -1.66 7.01 -10.46
C TRP A 378 -2.50 6.65 -9.23
N LEU A 379 -3.52 5.81 -9.40
CA LEU A 379 -4.39 5.31 -8.32
C LEU A 379 -3.58 4.72 -7.17
N LEU A 380 -2.58 3.91 -7.49
CA LEU A 380 -1.76 3.22 -6.49
C LEU A 380 -1.00 4.21 -5.59
N THR A 381 -0.50 5.32 -6.16
CA THR A 381 0.13 6.39 -5.38
C THR A 381 -0.83 6.96 -4.33
N GLN A 382 -2.08 7.24 -4.72
CA GLN A 382 -3.08 7.80 -3.81
C GLN A 382 -3.44 6.81 -2.69
N ALA A 383 -3.66 5.54 -3.06
CA ALA A 383 -3.94 4.47 -2.11
C ALA A 383 -2.78 4.27 -1.11
N ALA A 384 -1.53 4.29 -1.59
CA ALA A 384 -0.35 4.19 -0.74
C ALA A 384 -0.23 5.36 0.26
N MET A 385 -0.59 6.58 -0.15
CA MET A 385 -0.61 7.74 0.76
C MET A 385 -1.68 7.59 1.83
N VAL A 386 -2.89 7.11 1.49
CA VAL A 386 -3.92 6.78 2.48
C VAL A 386 -3.40 5.77 3.49
N GLU A 387 -2.80 4.67 3.00
CA GLU A 387 -2.26 3.62 3.86
C GLU A 387 -1.21 4.14 4.82
N MET A 388 -0.22 4.90 4.32
CA MET A 388 0.87 5.41 5.15
C MET A 388 0.36 6.36 6.25
N TYR A 389 -0.51 7.31 5.91
CA TYR A 389 -1.11 8.19 6.90
C TYR A 389 -1.93 7.42 7.94
N ALA A 390 -2.76 6.46 7.50
CA ALA A 390 -3.58 5.66 8.41
C ALA A 390 -2.72 4.84 9.38
N ARG A 391 -1.67 4.16 8.88
CA ARG A 391 -0.77 3.37 9.71
C ARG A 391 0.04 4.22 10.69
N LEU A 392 0.52 5.39 10.27
CA LEU A 392 1.21 6.30 11.18
C LEU A 392 0.28 6.87 12.28
N ALA A 393 -1.02 6.97 12.01
CA ALA A 393 -2.00 7.40 13.00
C ALA A 393 -2.18 6.39 14.16
N THR A 394 -1.79 5.12 13.98
CA THR A 394 -1.82 4.10 15.05
C THR A 394 -0.62 4.16 16.00
N ILE A 395 0.40 4.94 15.66
CA ILE A 395 1.63 5.04 16.45
C ILE A 395 1.60 6.31 17.29
N GLN A 396 1.49 6.12 18.59
CA GLN A 396 1.50 7.19 19.58
C GLN A 396 2.91 7.57 20.04
#